data_5a3291f8f328fc422a0e96724b0d1a3b
#
_entry.id   5a3291f8f328fc422a0e96724b0d1a3b
#
_cell.length_a   1.000
_cell.length_b   1.000
_cell.length_c   1.000
_cell.angle_alpha   90.00
_cell.angle_beta   90.00
_cell.angle_gamma   90.00
#
_symmetry.space_group_name_H-M   'P 1'
#
loop_
_entity.id
_entity.type
_entity.pdbx_description
1 polymer ?
#
loop_
_entity_poly.entity_id
_entity_poly.type
_entity_poly.pdbx_seq_one_letter_code
_entity_poly.pdbx_strand_id
1 'polypeptide(L)'
;MIFVCGIHGVGKTHFCRKLAEKTGRMVFSASSLIRRKVENDFKEKQVDSIQDTQTVLLNELRKITLQTPDYILDGHLCLLDNKNKIHRIDMKFIKQMSISLIILLVDSPAKIKKNLKERDGLEWSENFIEQFQNSEIKYAKEISKKLDVNLQILLSQQSEEVKFGESILLPIKPQYAEKILCGEKRYEYRTRLCNKNIDQIYLYSTHPVRAVVG
;
A
#
# COMPACT_ATOMS: atom_id res chain seq x y z
N MET A 1 1.17 5.26 3.56
CA MET A 1 1.67 4.65 2.29
C MET A 1 0.54 4.22 1.38
N ILE A 2 0.78 4.16 0.06
CA ILE A 2 -0.14 3.58 -0.93
C ILE A 2 0.16 2.10 -1.07
N PHE A 3 -0.84 1.24 -0.88
CA PHE A 3 -0.69 -0.21 -1.06
C PHE A 3 -1.29 -0.65 -2.40
N VAL A 4 -0.44 -1.06 -3.33
CA VAL A 4 -0.85 -1.60 -4.63
C VAL A 4 -0.87 -3.11 -4.53
N CYS A 5 -2.04 -3.70 -4.67
CA CYS A 5 -2.25 -5.15 -4.57
C CYS A 5 -2.93 -5.73 -5.82
N GLY A 6 -3.02 -7.04 -5.87
CA GLY A 6 -3.58 -7.81 -6.97
C GLY A 6 -2.81 -9.11 -7.15
N ILE A 7 -3.34 -10.05 -7.91
CA ILE A 7 -2.74 -11.37 -8.09
C ILE A 7 -1.46 -11.34 -8.94
N HIS A 8 -0.73 -12.45 -8.96
CA HIS A 8 0.43 -12.61 -9.82
C HIS A 8 0.05 -12.43 -11.30
N GLY A 9 0.93 -11.82 -12.10
CA GLY A 9 0.71 -11.61 -13.53
C GLY A 9 -0.22 -10.44 -13.91
N VAL A 10 -0.89 -9.77 -12.95
CA VAL A 10 -1.80 -8.65 -13.23
C VAL A 10 -1.11 -7.36 -13.69
N GLY A 11 0.22 -7.25 -13.53
CA GLY A 11 0.99 -6.07 -13.99
C GLY A 11 1.33 -5.04 -12.93
N LYS A 12 1.30 -5.40 -11.65
CA LYS A 12 1.61 -4.49 -10.52
C LYS A 12 2.92 -3.71 -10.66
N THR A 13 4.00 -4.39 -10.98
CA THR A 13 5.34 -3.76 -11.07
C THR A 13 5.38 -2.64 -12.10
N HIS A 14 4.76 -2.84 -13.27
CA HIS A 14 4.66 -1.81 -14.31
C HIS A 14 3.80 -0.64 -13.85
N PHE A 15 2.65 -0.93 -13.22
CA PHE A 15 1.77 0.07 -12.67
C PHE A 15 2.46 0.91 -11.59
N CYS A 16 3.12 0.27 -10.62
CA CYS A 16 3.84 0.96 -9.54
C CYS A 16 4.94 1.88 -10.07
N ARG A 17 5.67 1.47 -11.12
CA ARG A 17 6.70 2.30 -11.75
C ARG A 17 6.08 3.57 -12.34
N LYS A 18 5.01 3.45 -13.14
CA LYS A 18 4.31 4.61 -13.71
C LYS A 18 3.72 5.53 -12.64
N LEU A 19 3.14 4.93 -11.59
CA LEU A 19 2.62 5.70 -10.46
C LEU A 19 3.72 6.45 -9.72
N ALA A 20 4.89 5.85 -9.57
CA ALA A 20 6.07 6.49 -8.98
C ALA A 20 6.57 7.66 -9.83
N GLU A 21 6.67 7.49 -11.14
CA GLU A 21 7.04 8.56 -12.09
C GLU A 21 6.08 9.76 -11.97
N LYS A 22 4.78 9.49 -11.86
CA LYS A 22 3.74 10.53 -11.70
C LYS A 22 3.79 11.25 -10.35
N THR A 23 4.11 10.53 -9.28
CA THR A 23 3.95 11.04 -7.91
C THR A 23 5.26 11.39 -7.21
N GLY A 24 6.40 11.04 -7.78
CA GLY A 24 7.71 11.17 -7.14
C GLY A 24 7.95 10.21 -5.95
N ARG A 25 7.02 9.28 -5.69
CA ARG A 25 7.10 8.36 -4.54
C ARG A 25 8.05 7.20 -4.82
N MET A 26 8.75 6.76 -3.80
CA MET A 26 9.55 5.52 -3.87
C MET A 26 8.64 4.29 -3.92
N VAL A 27 9.11 3.25 -4.61
CA VAL A 27 8.41 1.95 -4.69
C VAL A 27 9.20 0.90 -3.94
N PHE A 28 8.52 0.16 -3.08
CA PHE A 28 9.05 -1.02 -2.41
C PHE A 28 8.20 -2.24 -2.78
N SER A 29 8.84 -3.38 -2.98
CA SER A 29 8.17 -4.66 -3.19
C SER A 29 8.22 -5.48 -1.92
N ALA A 30 7.07 -5.91 -1.41
CA ALA A 30 6.97 -6.74 -0.21
C ALA A 30 7.80 -8.02 -0.33
N SER A 31 7.73 -8.70 -1.48
CA SER A 31 8.52 -9.92 -1.72
C SER A 31 10.02 -9.65 -1.73
N SER A 32 10.47 -8.51 -2.29
CA SER A 32 11.89 -8.14 -2.30
C SER A 32 12.41 -7.77 -0.91
N LEU A 33 11.60 -7.08 -0.10
CA LEU A 33 11.95 -6.76 1.28
C LEU A 33 12.12 -8.03 2.13
N ILE A 34 11.17 -8.97 2.01
CA ILE A 34 11.24 -10.26 2.70
C ILE A 34 12.48 -11.03 2.24
N ARG A 35 12.70 -11.17 0.94
CA ARG A 35 13.83 -11.93 0.38
C ARG A 35 15.18 -11.40 0.86
N ARG A 36 15.41 -10.08 0.75
CA ARG A 36 16.67 -9.47 1.21
C ARG A 36 16.96 -9.75 2.67
N LYS A 37 15.94 -9.74 3.51
CA LYS A 37 16.11 -10.00 4.93
C LYS A 37 16.37 -11.48 5.19
N VAL A 38 15.60 -12.35 4.56
CA VAL A 38 15.77 -13.80 4.66
C VAL A 38 17.17 -14.22 4.17
N GLU A 39 17.65 -13.73 3.02
CA GLU A 39 18.98 -14.02 2.50
C GLU A 39 20.10 -13.52 3.43
N ASN A 40 19.92 -12.38 4.09
CA ASN A 40 20.88 -11.87 5.08
C ASN A 40 20.86 -12.66 6.40
N ASP A 41 19.69 -13.16 6.81
CA ASP A 41 19.51 -13.92 8.05
C ASP A 41 19.75 -15.45 7.87
N PHE A 42 19.82 -15.96 6.62
CA PHE A 42 20.14 -17.37 6.32
C PHE A 42 21.51 -17.83 6.82
N LYS A 43 22.34 -16.93 7.32
CA LYS A 43 23.55 -17.31 8.07
C LYS A 43 23.25 -17.81 9.49
N GLU A 44 22.04 -17.62 10.01
CA GLU A 44 21.74 -17.91 11.42
C GLU A 44 20.43 -18.66 11.75
N LYS A 45 19.35 -18.65 10.94
CA LYS A 45 18.11 -19.40 11.25
C LYS A 45 17.20 -19.65 10.02
N GLN A 46 16.60 -20.82 9.92
CA GLN A 46 15.54 -21.18 8.98
C GLN A 46 14.27 -20.37 9.29
N VAL A 47 13.68 -19.72 8.29
CA VAL A 47 12.38 -19.04 8.38
C VAL A 47 11.32 -19.97 7.77
N ASP A 48 10.59 -20.68 8.61
CA ASP A 48 9.74 -21.81 8.19
C ASP A 48 8.24 -21.48 8.06
N SER A 49 7.79 -20.25 8.31
CA SER A 49 6.35 -19.95 8.28
C SER A 49 5.96 -18.62 7.61
N ILE A 50 4.72 -18.58 7.07
CA ILE A 50 4.11 -17.35 6.54
C ILE A 50 4.06 -16.24 7.62
N GLN A 51 3.88 -16.59 8.88
CA GLN A 51 3.85 -15.64 10.00
C GLN A 51 5.21 -14.97 10.23
N ASP A 52 6.30 -15.70 10.07
CA ASP A 52 7.66 -15.14 10.22
C ASP A 52 7.96 -14.15 9.10
N THR A 53 7.54 -14.43 7.85
CA THR A 53 7.71 -13.51 6.73
C THR A 53 6.88 -12.24 6.89
N GLN A 54 5.70 -12.30 7.49
CA GLN A 54 4.87 -11.13 7.79
C GLN A 54 5.52 -10.23 8.85
N THR A 55 6.09 -10.83 9.89
CA THR A 55 6.81 -10.08 10.94
C THR A 55 8.06 -9.40 10.38
N VAL A 56 8.80 -10.10 9.53
CA VAL A 56 9.97 -9.53 8.82
C VAL A 56 9.55 -8.31 7.99
N LEU A 57 8.48 -8.45 7.21
CA LEU A 57 7.98 -7.33 6.39
C LEU A 57 7.57 -6.13 7.24
N LEU A 58 6.84 -6.32 8.35
CA LEU A 58 6.45 -5.21 9.23
C LEU A 58 7.65 -4.46 9.79
N ASN A 59 8.68 -5.17 10.19
CA ASN A 59 9.89 -4.54 10.73
C ASN A 59 10.62 -3.70 9.67
N GLU A 60 10.70 -4.19 8.44
CA GLU A 60 11.27 -3.42 7.33
C GLU A 60 10.39 -2.21 6.95
N LEU A 61 9.06 -2.37 6.93
CA LEU A 61 8.15 -1.25 6.66
C LEU A 61 8.24 -0.16 7.73
N ARG A 62 8.41 -0.51 9.01
CA ARG A 62 8.62 0.48 10.09
C ARG A 62 9.88 1.33 9.84
N LYS A 63 11.00 0.70 9.44
CA LYS A 63 12.24 1.41 9.12
C LYS A 63 12.05 2.34 7.93
N ILE A 64 11.38 1.86 6.87
CA ILE A 64 11.09 2.66 5.68
C ILE A 64 10.20 3.85 6.03
N THR A 65 9.15 3.65 6.82
CA THR A 65 8.22 4.72 7.21
C THR A 65 8.90 5.83 8.00
N LEU A 66 9.90 5.51 8.81
CA LEU A 66 10.69 6.52 9.55
C LEU A 66 11.53 7.40 8.62
N GLN A 67 12.00 6.88 7.50
CA GLN A 67 12.86 7.60 6.55
C GLN A 67 12.04 8.22 5.40
N THR A 68 11.00 7.54 4.98
CA THR A 68 10.16 7.91 3.82
C THR A 68 8.71 7.57 4.17
N PRO A 69 7.96 8.48 4.78
CA PRO A 69 6.60 8.18 5.25
C PRO A 69 5.59 7.98 4.11
N ASP A 70 5.86 8.54 2.94
CA ASP A 70 4.97 8.48 1.78
C ASP A 70 5.62 7.70 0.63
N TYR A 71 5.25 6.44 0.50
CA TYR A 71 5.78 5.50 -0.49
C TYR A 71 4.69 4.57 -1.04
N ILE A 72 5.01 3.85 -2.11
CA ILE A 72 4.19 2.83 -2.73
C ILE A 72 4.73 1.45 -2.31
N LEU A 73 3.85 0.58 -1.82
CA LEU A 73 4.17 -0.82 -1.54
C LEU A 73 3.46 -1.72 -2.56
N ASP A 74 4.23 -2.46 -3.35
CA ASP A 74 3.75 -3.54 -4.23
C ASP A 74 3.65 -4.83 -3.40
N GLY A 75 2.46 -5.41 -3.32
CA GLY A 75 2.24 -6.63 -2.55
C GLY A 75 1.00 -7.41 -2.97
N HIS A 76 0.59 -8.30 -2.09
CA HIS A 76 -0.59 -9.15 -2.24
C HIS A 76 -1.42 -9.14 -0.96
N LEU A 77 -2.72 -9.34 -1.07
CA LEU A 77 -3.62 -9.57 0.06
C LEU A 77 -3.91 -11.06 0.27
N CYS A 78 -3.79 -11.84 -0.81
CA CYS A 78 -3.92 -13.29 -0.79
C CYS A 78 -2.64 -13.93 -1.36
N LEU A 79 -2.21 -15.00 -0.74
CA LEU A 79 -1.03 -15.78 -1.10
C LEU A 79 -1.45 -17.20 -1.49
N LEU A 80 -0.63 -17.87 -2.27
CA LEU A 80 -0.80 -19.28 -2.59
C LEU A 80 0.20 -20.12 -1.79
N ASP A 81 -0.25 -21.25 -1.26
CA ASP A 81 0.65 -22.27 -0.73
C ASP A 81 1.18 -23.18 -1.84
N ASN A 82 2.03 -24.12 -1.47
CA ASN A 82 2.64 -25.09 -2.39
C ASN A 82 1.62 -26.02 -3.10
N LYS A 83 0.35 -26.04 -2.64
CA LYS A 83 -0.76 -26.78 -3.22
C LYS A 83 -1.72 -25.87 -4.00
N ASN A 84 -1.33 -24.64 -4.30
CA ASN A 84 -2.15 -23.60 -4.92
C ASN A 84 -3.44 -23.25 -4.14
N LYS A 85 -3.47 -23.49 -2.83
CA LYS A 85 -4.56 -23.04 -1.99
C LYS A 85 -4.39 -21.57 -1.64
N ILE A 86 -5.49 -20.81 -1.74
CA ILE A 86 -5.51 -19.37 -1.49
C ILE A 86 -5.59 -19.11 0.03
N HIS A 87 -4.63 -18.37 0.54
CA HIS A 87 -4.55 -17.94 1.94
C HIS A 87 -4.58 -16.41 2.01
N ARG A 88 -5.42 -15.86 2.87
CA ARG A 88 -5.46 -14.42 3.15
C ARG A 88 -4.35 -14.03 4.11
N ILE A 89 -3.75 -12.88 3.89
CA ILE A 89 -2.85 -12.27 4.88
C ILE A 89 -3.68 -11.90 6.12
N ASP A 90 -3.13 -12.13 7.31
CA ASP A 90 -3.86 -11.85 8.56
C ASP A 90 -4.21 -10.36 8.66
N MET A 91 -5.47 -10.08 9.01
CA MET A 91 -5.97 -8.72 9.23
C MET A 91 -5.19 -7.97 10.32
N LYS A 92 -4.69 -8.69 11.35
CA LYS A 92 -3.87 -8.08 12.40
C LYS A 92 -2.58 -7.49 11.85
N PHE A 93 -2.01 -8.16 10.83
CA PHE A 93 -0.84 -7.68 10.13
C PHE A 93 -1.16 -6.45 9.26
N ILE A 94 -2.22 -6.51 8.45
CA ILE A 94 -2.64 -5.40 7.59
C ILE A 94 -2.92 -4.13 8.40
N LYS A 95 -3.53 -4.25 9.58
CA LYS A 95 -3.78 -3.10 10.48
C LYS A 95 -2.53 -2.35 10.93
N GLN A 96 -1.37 -3.02 10.95
CA GLN A 96 -0.11 -2.41 11.36
C GLN A 96 0.63 -1.71 10.22
N MET A 97 0.15 -1.84 8.98
CA MET A 97 0.85 -1.32 7.80
C MET A 97 0.65 0.17 7.53
N SER A 98 -0.21 0.88 8.29
CA SER A 98 -0.49 2.32 8.09
C SER A 98 -0.84 2.69 6.64
N ILE A 99 -1.76 1.93 6.05
CA ILE A 99 -2.22 2.13 4.68
C ILE A 99 -3.10 3.37 4.59
N SER A 100 -2.84 4.27 3.64
CA SER A 100 -3.66 5.46 3.37
C SER A 100 -4.55 5.31 2.12
N LEU A 101 -4.14 4.47 1.18
CA LEU A 101 -4.88 4.18 -0.05
C LEU A 101 -4.59 2.74 -0.48
N ILE A 102 -5.63 1.99 -0.84
CA ILE A 102 -5.51 0.68 -1.47
C ILE A 102 -5.83 0.82 -2.95
N ILE A 103 -4.92 0.38 -3.80
CA ILE A 103 -5.13 0.25 -5.24
C ILE A 103 -5.08 -1.23 -5.58
N LEU A 104 -6.23 -1.78 -5.93
CA LEU A 104 -6.33 -3.18 -6.36
C LEU A 104 -6.32 -3.24 -7.88
N LEU A 105 -5.33 -3.92 -8.41
CA LEU A 105 -5.24 -4.17 -9.84
C LEU A 105 -5.99 -5.44 -10.22
N VAL A 106 -6.78 -5.32 -11.28
CA VAL A 106 -7.51 -6.42 -11.92
C VAL A 106 -7.26 -6.43 -13.43
N ASP A 107 -7.41 -7.59 -14.05
CA ASP A 107 -7.40 -7.71 -15.51
C ASP A 107 -8.18 -8.95 -15.93
N SER A 108 -8.39 -9.15 -17.25
CA SER A 108 -9.03 -10.36 -17.74
C SER A 108 -8.19 -11.60 -17.43
N PRO A 109 -8.79 -12.73 -17.06
CA PRO A 109 -8.06 -13.97 -16.80
C PRO A 109 -7.16 -14.40 -17.96
N ALA A 110 -7.61 -14.20 -19.20
CA ALA A 110 -6.84 -14.50 -20.41
C ALA A 110 -5.56 -13.69 -20.50
N LYS A 111 -5.60 -12.38 -20.19
CA LYS A 111 -4.41 -11.51 -20.19
C LYS A 111 -3.46 -11.87 -19.07
N ILE A 112 -3.97 -12.12 -17.87
CA ILE A 112 -3.15 -12.54 -16.72
C ILE A 112 -2.46 -13.87 -17.02
N LYS A 113 -3.17 -14.84 -17.61
CA LYS A 113 -2.62 -16.13 -18.05
C LYS A 113 -1.48 -15.96 -19.04
N LYS A 114 -1.67 -15.10 -20.05
CA LYS A 114 -0.62 -14.76 -21.01
C LYS A 114 0.63 -14.19 -20.32
N ASN A 115 0.46 -13.21 -19.43
CA ASN A 115 1.55 -12.59 -18.69
C ASN A 115 2.30 -13.61 -17.82
N LEU A 116 1.60 -14.51 -17.14
CA LEU A 116 2.20 -15.55 -16.30
C LEU A 116 3.01 -16.56 -17.13
N LYS A 117 2.47 -16.98 -18.28
CA LYS A 117 3.18 -17.88 -19.20
C LYS A 117 4.45 -17.25 -19.74
N GLU A 118 4.39 -16.00 -20.22
CA GLU A 118 5.51 -15.29 -20.81
C GLU A 118 6.63 -14.96 -19.78
N ARG A 119 6.25 -14.60 -18.54
CA ARG A 119 7.22 -14.18 -17.54
C ARG A 119 7.76 -15.32 -16.69
N ASP A 120 6.90 -16.22 -16.25
CA ASP A 120 7.20 -17.20 -15.21
C ASP A 120 7.08 -18.66 -15.71
N GLY A 121 6.64 -18.88 -16.95
CA GLY A 121 6.33 -20.21 -17.50
C GLY A 121 5.16 -20.91 -16.79
N LEU A 122 4.36 -20.18 -16.02
CA LEU A 122 3.24 -20.74 -15.26
C LEU A 122 2.00 -20.90 -16.16
N GLU A 123 1.40 -22.08 -16.09
CA GLU A 123 0.18 -22.42 -16.86
C GLU A 123 -1.03 -22.60 -15.94
N TRP A 124 -1.53 -21.51 -15.35
CA TRP A 124 -2.77 -21.54 -14.59
C TRP A 124 -3.99 -21.51 -15.53
N SER A 125 -5.04 -22.23 -15.13
CA SER A 125 -6.33 -22.14 -15.84
C SER A 125 -6.98 -20.76 -15.60
N GLU A 126 -7.76 -20.30 -16.58
CA GLU A 126 -8.48 -19.02 -16.44
C GLU A 126 -9.46 -19.04 -15.28
N ASN A 127 -10.12 -20.19 -15.05
CA ASN A 127 -11.02 -20.37 -13.91
C ASN A 127 -10.27 -20.22 -12.57
N PHE A 128 -9.06 -20.77 -12.44
CA PHE A 128 -8.25 -20.58 -11.23
C PHE A 128 -7.82 -19.11 -11.04
N ILE A 129 -7.41 -18.46 -12.12
CA ILE A 129 -7.04 -17.03 -12.11
C ILE A 129 -8.22 -16.18 -11.66
N GLU A 130 -9.42 -16.46 -12.20
CA GLU A 130 -10.65 -15.76 -11.81
C GLU A 130 -11.00 -15.97 -10.33
N GLN A 131 -10.94 -17.20 -9.84
CA GLN A 131 -11.17 -17.51 -8.42
C GLN A 131 -10.17 -16.79 -7.51
N PHE A 132 -8.89 -16.77 -7.91
CA PHE A 132 -7.84 -16.09 -7.12
C PHE A 132 -8.05 -14.58 -7.13
N GLN A 133 -8.35 -13.98 -8.28
CA GLN A 133 -8.64 -12.55 -8.40
C GLN A 133 -9.90 -12.17 -7.60
N ASN A 134 -10.96 -12.96 -7.65
CA ASN A 134 -12.17 -12.73 -6.87
C ASN A 134 -11.93 -12.81 -5.36
N SER A 135 -11.03 -13.68 -4.91
CA SER A 135 -10.61 -13.75 -3.50
C SER A 135 -9.87 -12.49 -3.06
N GLU A 136 -8.97 -11.98 -3.91
CA GLU A 136 -8.24 -10.73 -3.69
C GLU A 136 -9.21 -9.54 -3.63
N ILE A 137 -10.15 -9.44 -4.59
CA ILE A 137 -11.17 -8.38 -4.63
C ILE A 137 -12.04 -8.39 -3.37
N LYS A 138 -12.55 -9.57 -2.99
CA LYS A 138 -13.39 -9.72 -1.80
C LYS A 138 -12.65 -9.27 -0.53
N TYR A 139 -11.38 -9.67 -0.42
CA TYR A 139 -10.60 -9.33 0.75
C TYR A 139 -10.17 -7.86 0.78
N ALA A 140 -9.83 -7.26 -0.35
CA ALA A 140 -9.54 -5.83 -0.44
C ALA A 140 -10.73 -4.96 -0.02
N LYS A 141 -11.96 -5.32 -0.45
CA LYS A 141 -13.20 -4.64 -0.01
C LYS A 141 -13.43 -4.78 1.50
N GLU A 142 -13.16 -5.96 2.07
CA GLU A 142 -13.27 -6.19 3.51
C GLU A 142 -12.28 -5.33 4.30
N ILE A 143 -11.03 -5.27 3.85
CA ILE A 143 -9.97 -4.47 4.47
C ILE A 143 -10.32 -2.98 4.40
N SER A 144 -10.67 -2.47 3.21
CA SER A 144 -11.08 -1.08 3.01
C SER A 144 -12.16 -0.67 4.00
N LYS A 145 -13.22 -1.49 4.13
CA LYS A 145 -14.31 -1.22 5.08
C LYS A 145 -13.86 -1.27 6.55
N LYS A 146 -13.01 -2.24 6.93
CA LYS A 146 -12.58 -2.41 8.33
C LYS A 146 -11.57 -1.39 8.79
N LEU A 147 -10.76 -0.86 7.87
CA LEU A 147 -9.73 0.14 8.17
C LEU A 147 -10.17 1.56 7.83
N ASP A 148 -11.34 1.73 7.24
CA ASP A 148 -11.84 3.01 6.72
C ASP A 148 -10.84 3.67 5.75
N VAL A 149 -10.30 2.85 4.85
CA VAL A 149 -9.28 3.26 3.86
C VAL A 149 -9.88 3.21 2.47
N ASN A 150 -9.64 4.25 1.67
CA ASN A 150 -10.12 4.31 0.29
C ASN A 150 -9.57 3.14 -0.55
N LEU A 151 -10.45 2.52 -1.36
CA LEU A 151 -10.12 1.43 -2.27
C LEU A 151 -10.44 1.85 -3.70
N GLN A 152 -9.46 1.79 -4.58
CA GLN A 152 -9.62 1.96 -6.02
C GLN A 152 -9.32 0.63 -6.72
N ILE A 153 -10.22 0.21 -7.61
CA ILE A 153 -10.05 -1.00 -8.43
C ILE A 153 -9.79 -0.54 -9.86
N LEU A 154 -8.61 -0.85 -10.37
CA LEU A 154 -8.12 -0.33 -11.65
C LEU A 154 -7.53 -1.45 -12.51
N LEU A 155 -7.52 -1.25 -13.83
CA LEU A 155 -6.72 -2.06 -14.75
C LEU A 155 -5.24 -1.65 -14.69
N SER A 156 -4.35 -2.57 -15.03
CA SER A 156 -2.90 -2.33 -14.94
C SER A 156 -2.38 -1.19 -15.82
N GLN A 157 -3.12 -0.80 -16.86
CA GLN A 157 -2.79 0.34 -17.73
C GLN A 157 -3.37 1.68 -17.23
N GLN A 158 -4.20 1.70 -16.20
CA GLN A 158 -4.92 2.88 -15.73
C GLN A 158 -4.18 3.63 -14.60
N SER A 159 -2.85 3.65 -14.61
CA SER A 159 -2.07 4.36 -13.58
C SER A 159 -2.35 5.87 -13.54
N GLU A 160 -2.77 6.45 -14.66
CA GLU A 160 -3.16 7.86 -14.75
C GLU A 160 -4.52 8.15 -14.10
N GLU A 161 -5.36 7.13 -13.97
CA GLU A 161 -6.72 7.26 -13.38
C GLU A 161 -6.72 7.22 -11.85
N VAL A 162 -5.56 7.02 -11.21
CA VAL A 162 -5.45 7.03 -9.75
C VAL A 162 -5.89 8.38 -9.21
N LYS A 163 -6.94 8.34 -8.40
CA LYS A 163 -7.47 9.51 -7.71
C LYS A 163 -6.82 9.59 -6.34
N PHE A 164 -6.09 10.65 -6.12
CA PHE A 164 -5.67 11.05 -4.78
C PHE A 164 -6.75 11.92 -4.20
N GLY A 165 -7.01 11.81 -2.92
CA GLY A 165 -7.91 12.72 -2.24
C GLY A 165 -7.40 14.15 -2.31
N GLU A 166 -8.31 15.10 -2.11
CA GLU A 166 -7.93 16.51 -2.07
C GLU A 166 -7.04 16.76 -0.85
N SER A 167 -6.03 17.58 -1.05
CA SER A 167 -5.19 18.06 0.04
C SER A 167 -5.64 19.45 0.44
N ILE A 168 -5.62 19.74 1.73
CA ILE A 168 -5.83 21.11 2.21
C ILE A 168 -4.56 21.64 2.86
N LEU A 169 -4.33 22.94 2.63
CA LEU A 169 -3.34 23.69 3.36
C LEU A 169 -4.02 24.30 4.59
N LEU A 170 -3.64 23.87 5.77
CA LEU A 170 -4.19 24.35 7.04
C LEU A 170 -3.29 25.41 7.64
N PRO A 171 -3.64 26.72 7.55
CA PRO A 171 -2.85 27.75 8.20
C PRO A 171 -2.99 27.64 9.72
N ILE A 172 -1.85 27.62 10.42
CA ILE A 172 -1.80 27.46 11.87
C ILE A 172 -0.69 28.34 12.45
N LYS A 173 -0.86 28.84 13.67
CA LYS A 173 0.18 29.61 14.35
C LYS A 173 1.36 28.68 14.70
N PRO A 174 2.63 29.16 14.62
CA PRO A 174 3.82 28.33 14.82
C PRO A 174 3.79 27.50 16.10
N GLN A 175 3.42 28.08 17.22
CA GLN A 175 3.29 27.42 18.52
C GLN A 175 2.33 26.23 18.55
N TYR A 176 1.30 26.23 17.69
CA TYR A 176 0.37 25.11 17.60
C TYR A 176 0.82 24.08 16.55
N ALA A 177 1.49 24.53 15.48
CA ALA A 177 2.08 23.63 14.50
C ALA A 177 3.11 22.73 15.17
N GLU A 178 4.00 23.28 15.95
CA GLU A 178 5.00 22.54 16.71
C GLU A 178 4.38 21.51 17.66
N LYS A 179 3.36 21.90 18.41
CA LYS A 179 2.62 20.99 19.32
C LYS A 179 1.90 19.86 18.60
N ILE A 180 1.43 20.08 17.38
CA ILE A 180 0.83 19.02 16.56
C ILE A 180 1.91 18.06 16.08
N LEU A 181 3.01 18.56 15.57
CA LEU A 181 4.11 17.77 15.05
C LEU A 181 4.81 16.90 16.13
N CYS A 182 4.94 17.41 17.35
CA CYS A 182 5.47 16.64 18.47
C CYS A 182 4.43 15.74 19.18
N GLY A 183 3.17 15.78 18.73
CA GLY A 183 2.08 14.94 19.25
C GLY A 183 1.44 15.42 20.55
N GLU A 184 1.85 16.56 21.09
CA GLU A 184 1.23 17.15 22.30
C GLU A 184 -0.21 17.62 22.03
N LYS A 185 -0.45 18.20 20.84
CA LYS A 185 -1.77 18.66 20.43
C LYS A 185 -2.38 17.67 19.45
N ARG A 186 -3.39 16.93 19.89
CA ARG A 186 -4.04 15.87 19.10
C ARG A 186 -5.22 16.36 18.25
N TYR A 187 -5.79 17.53 18.56
CA TYR A 187 -6.98 18.04 17.90
C TYR A 187 -6.81 19.51 17.54
N GLU A 188 -7.26 19.88 16.32
CA GLU A 188 -7.34 21.25 15.86
C GLU A 188 -8.79 21.55 15.53
N TYR A 189 -9.40 22.46 16.28
CA TYR A 189 -10.80 22.84 16.12
C TYR A 189 -10.95 24.01 15.14
N ARG A 190 -11.90 23.90 14.22
CA ARG A 190 -12.23 24.93 13.24
C ARG A 190 -13.73 25.21 13.24
N THR A 191 -14.07 26.47 13.00
CA THR A 191 -15.47 26.92 12.91
C THR A 191 -16.18 26.47 11.64
N ARG A 192 -15.41 26.11 10.59
CA ARG A 192 -15.92 25.56 9.32
C ARG A 192 -15.29 24.22 9.06
N LEU A 193 -16.14 23.23 8.80
CA LEU A 193 -15.71 21.91 8.35
C LEU A 193 -15.44 21.95 6.84
N CYS A 194 -14.44 21.17 6.41
CA CYS A 194 -14.23 20.90 5.00
C CYS A 194 -15.28 19.89 4.53
N ASN A 195 -16.06 20.26 3.50
CA ASN A 195 -17.08 19.37 2.92
C ASN A 195 -16.52 18.41 1.86
N LYS A 196 -15.21 18.42 1.66
CA LYS A 196 -14.52 17.58 0.70
C LYS A 196 -13.90 16.38 1.38
N ASN A 197 -13.75 15.30 0.63
CA ASN A 197 -12.99 14.14 1.10
C ASN A 197 -11.50 14.47 1.07
N ILE A 198 -10.91 14.70 2.23
CA ILE A 198 -9.52 15.12 2.39
C ILE A 198 -8.67 13.94 2.80
N ASP A 199 -7.68 13.60 1.97
CA ASP A 199 -6.72 12.53 2.25
C ASP A 199 -5.44 13.06 2.92
N GLN A 200 -5.11 14.35 2.72
CA GLN A 200 -3.90 14.93 3.26
C GLN A 200 -4.13 16.36 3.78
N ILE A 201 -3.52 16.67 4.90
CA ILE A 201 -3.51 18.02 5.49
C ILE A 201 -2.07 18.48 5.57
N TYR A 202 -1.76 19.59 4.89
CA TYR A 202 -0.48 20.26 5.00
C TYR A 202 -0.60 21.39 6.03
N LEU A 203 0.26 21.38 7.04
CA LEU A 203 0.33 22.44 8.03
C LEU A 203 1.17 23.61 7.49
N TYR A 204 0.53 24.73 7.25
CA TYR A 204 1.22 25.98 6.93
C TYR A 204 1.41 26.80 8.19
N SER A 205 2.64 26.87 8.70
CA SER A 205 2.99 27.72 9.83
C SER A 205 2.95 29.19 9.40
N THR A 206 2.08 29.96 10.05
CA THR A 206 1.88 31.39 9.70
C THR A 206 3.08 32.24 10.15
N HIS A 207 2.97 33.60 10.07
CA HIS A 207 4.03 34.50 10.54
C HIS A 207 4.49 34.13 11.98
N PRO A 208 5.81 34.15 12.30
CA PRO A 208 6.93 34.57 11.43
C PRO A 208 7.48 33.49 10.49
N VAL A 209 7.12 32.22 10.67
CA VAL A 209 7.73 31.07 9.94
C VAL A 209 7.39 31.09 8.43
N ARG A 210 6.11 31.26 8.08
CA ARG A 210 5.62 31.34 6.70
C ARG A 210 6.04 30.18 5.80
N ALA A 211 5.97 28.95 6.31
CA ALA A 211 6.37 27.74 5.59
C ALA A 211 5.41 26.57 5.84
N VAL A 212 5.39 25.59 4.93
CA VAL A 212 4.80 24.29 5.16
C VAL A 212 5.74 23.50 6.05
N VAL A 213 5.22 22.97 7.16
CA VAL A 213 6.03 22.33 8.21
C VAL A 213 5.61 20.87 8.48
N GLY A 214 4.49 20.41 7.88
CA GLY A 214 4.00 19.03 8.02
C GLY A 214 2.77 18.77 7.17
#